data_44586a6ebdee935bcc64343fd2a06213
#
_entry.id   44586a6ebdee935bcc64343fd2a06213
#
_cell.length_a   1.000
_cell.length_b   1.000
_cell.length_c   1.000
_cell.angle_alpha   90.00
_cell.angle_beta   90.00
_cell.angle_gamma   90.00
#
_symmetry.space_group_name_H-M   'P 1'
#
loop_
_entity.id
_entity.type
_entity.pdbx_description
1 polymer ?
#
loop_
_entity_poly.entity_id
_entity_poly.type
_entity_poly.pdbx_seq_one_letter_code
_entity_poly.pdbx_strand_id
1 'polypeptide(L)'
;MPPDRSTVSPATDSSYSNPCRSLPFFQRIYAFHHARRFEWLRSKITSLGKKEISVIELGCNDARSVEYISVPIRRYLGLDAGWHSGWKNGRAYGLEAAQARFRNRPHFEFRRSERCEDLERVPGKFDVAIVLETFEYLEPSKLEAYVTTLSEKLNDGGTIVSTMPNEKGVPLLVKAVGSWLSGVPRSGYTPAQFCNALIGRLGRVPRGIRGRRGFDYQVMSEIIQRYFPHGYLESVEPASAPLWFSLNVGLVASKAVIPRALESGVQVDHSYAGGVTCR
;
A
#
# COMPACT_ATOMS: atom_id res chain seq x y z
N MET A 1 29.47 29.92 10.00
CA MET A 1 28.81 29.24 11.13
C MET A 1 28.05 28.06 10.56
N PRO A 2 28.37 26.80 10.90
CA PRO A 2 27.57 25.66 10.47
C PRO A 2 26.28 25.61 11.28
N PRO A 3 25.15 25.15 10.71
CA PRO A 3 23.90 25.05 11.44
C PRO A 3 23.98 23.93 12.48
N ASP A 4 23.49 24.26 13.64
CA ASP A 4 23.35 23.44 14.82
C ASP A 4 22.62 22.11 14.51
N ARG A 5 23.33 21.01 14.72
CA ARG A 5 22.76 19.66 14.74
C ARG A 5 22.09 19.45 16.10
N SER A 6 20.95 20.09 16.32
CA SER A 6 20.08 19.66 17.40
C SER A 6 19.55 18.26 17.01
N THR A 7 20.18 17.25 17.57
CA THR A 7 19.72 15.88 17.65
C THR A 7 18.32 15.88 18.24
N VAL A 8 17.31 15.87 17.35
CA VAL A 8 15.96 15.54 17.77
C VAL A 8 15.98 14.04 18.10
N SER A 9 16.20 13.77 19.36
CA SER A 9 15.89 12.48 19.97
C SER A 9 14.45 12.14 19.58
N PRO A 10 14.15 10.94 19.07
CA PRO A 10 12.76 10.54 18.87
C PRO A 10 12.08 10.72 20.22
N ALA A 11 11.10 11.61 20.27
CA ALA A 11 10.27 11.75 21.44
C ALA A 11 9.64 10.39 21.70
N THR A 12 10.25 9.65 22.60
CA THR A 12 9.67 8.46 23.21
C THR A 12 8.55 9.00 24.10
N ASP A 13 7.43 9.34 23.46
CA ASP A 13 6.19 9.53 24.16
C ASP A 13 5.83 8.16 24.74
N SER A 14 6.22 7.95 25.99
CA SER A 14 6.02 6.72 26.75
C SER A 14 4.54 6.40 27.00
N SER A 15 3.63 7.21 26.48
CA SER A 15 2.20 6.92 26.46
C SER A 15 1.81 5.85 25.45
N TYR A 16 2.68 5.49 24.50
CA TYR A 16 2.59 4.30 23.67
C TYR A 16 3.32 3.09 24.29
N SER A 17 3.30 2.97 25.60
CA SER A 17 3.68 1.75 26.29
C SER A 17 2.78 0.61 25.79
N ASN A 18 3.27 -0.06 24.76
CA ASN A 18 2.83 -1.33 24.18
C ASN A 18 1.32 -1.63 24.47
N PRO A 19 0.37 -1.00 23.74
CA PRO A 19 -1.05 -1.11 24.05
C PRO A 19 -1.56 -2.56 23.99
N CYS A 20 -0.74 -3.46 23.48
CA CYS A 20 -1.04 -4.88 23.41
C CYS A 20 -1.09 -5.58 24.79
N ARG A 21 -0.45 -5.08 25.85
CA ARG A 21 -0.41 -5.83 27.13
C ARG A 21 -1.72 -5.81 27.90
N SER A 22 -2.53 -4.77 27.76
CA SER A 22 -3.83 -4.62 28.44
C SER A 22 -5.02 -5.11 27.63
N LEU A 23 -4.82 -5.46 26.36
CA LEU A 23 -5.90 -5.90 25.48
C LEU A 23 -6.20 -7.39 25.66
N PRO A 24 -7.48 -7.83 25.49
CA PRO A 24 -7.83 -9.24 25.38
C PRO A 24 -6.95 -9.95 24.34
N PHE A 25 -6.68 -11.23 24.56
CA PHE A 25 -5.75 -12.04 23.76
C PHE A 25 -5.94 -11.87 22.24
N PHE A 26 -7.18 -11.91 21.76
CA PHE A 26 -7.48 -11.75 20.32
C PHE A 26 -7.21 -10.34 19.78
N GLN A 27 -7.43 -9.30 20.60
CA GLN A 27 -7.10 -7.93 20.20
C GLN A 27 -5.58 -7.74 20.12
N ARG A 28 -4.81 -8.43 20.95
CA ARG A 28 -3.34 -8.46 20.87
C ARG A 28 -2.84 -9.10 19.59
N ILE A 29 -3.44 -10.24 19.20
CA ILE A 29 -3.12 -10.89 17.91
C ILE A 29 -3.45 -9.95 16.75
N TYR A 30 -4.61 -9.29 16.79
CA TYR A 30 -5.02 -8.35 15.76
C TYR A 30 -4.07 -7.15 15.67
N ALA A 31 -3.68 -6.55 16.80
CA ALA A 31 -2.73 -5.45 16.84
C ALA A 31 -1.34 -5.86 16.32
N PHE A 32 -0.88 -7.07 16.70
CA PHE A 32 0.36 -7.65 16.20
C PHE A 32 0.32 -7.84 14.68
N HIS A 33 -0.77 -8.42 14.16
CA HIS A 33 -0.99 -8.59 12.74
C HIS A 33 -0.92 -7.26 11.99
N HIS A 34 -1.58 -6.20 12.52
CA HIS A 34 -1.51 -4.89 11.90
C HIS A 34 -0.12 -4.23 11.95
N ALA A 35 0.69 -4.51 12.97
CA ALA A 35 2.04 -3.95 13.08
C ALA A 35 3.00 -4.54 12.04
N ARG A 36 2.85 -5.82 11.70
CA ARG A 36 3.77 -6.53 10.78
C ARG A 36 3.90 -5.88 9.40
N ARG A 37 2.81 -5.34 8.85
CA ARG A 37 2.86 -4.64 7.56
C ARG A 37 3.73 -3.39 7.59
N PHE A 38 3.78 -2.69 8.71
CA PHE A 38 4.63 -1.50 8.85
C PHE A 38 6.10 -1.86 9.07
N GLU A 39 6.39 -2.94 9.81
CA GLU A 39 7.74 -3.46 9.92
C GLU A 39 8.27 -3.94 8.57
N TRP A 40 7.42 -4.62 7.80
CA TRP A 40 7.70 -5.00 6.43
C TRP A 40 7.97 -3.77 5.56
N LEU A 41 7.10 -2.75 5.61
CA LEU A 41 7.30 -1.48 4.90
C LEU A 41 8.67 -0.87 5.23
N ARG A 42 9.03 -0.80 6.53
CA ARG A 42 10.35 -0.29 6.97
C ARG A 42 11.48 -1.01 6.26
N SER A 43 11.45 -2.34 6.23
CA SER A 43 12.50 -3.14 5.60
C SER A 43 12.60 -2.83 4.10
N LYS A 44 11.46 -2.65 3.40
CA LYS A 44 11.44 -2.37 1.96
C LYS A 44 11.92 -0.96 1.65
N ILE A 45 11.48 0.04 2.39
CA ILE A 45 11.96 1.42 2.21
C ILE A 45 13.47 1.50 2.47
N THR A 46 13.96 0.84 3.51
CA THR A 46 15.41 0.79 3.81
C THR A 46 16.20 0.14 2.66
N SER A 47 15.68 -0.96 2.09
CA SER A 47 16.34 -1.68 0.99
C SER A 47 16.42 -0.90 -0.32
N LEU A 48 15.65 0.17 -0.49
CA LEU A 48 15.76 1.06 -1.66
C LEU A 48 17.10 1.80 -1.72
N GLY A 49 17.85 1.88 -0.62
CA GLY A 49 19.18 2.50 -0.56
C GLY A 49 19.20 4.01 -0.85
N LYS A 50 18.03 4.66 -0.85
CA LYS A 50 17.92 6.10 -1.11
C LYS A 50 18.29 6.90 0.15
N LYS A 51 19.02 8.01 -0.02
CA LYS A 51 19.39 8.92 1.08
C LYS A 51 18.22 9.76 1.57
N GLU A 52 17.28 10.06 0.69
CA GLU A 52 16.09 10.86 0.91
C GLU A 52 15.01 10.44 -0.10
N ILE A 53 13.74 10.53 0.27
CA ILE A 53 12.62 10.15 -0.60
C ILE A 53 11.49 11.18 -0.58
N SER A 54 10.77 11.25 -1.69
CA SER A 54 9.44 11.83 -1.78
C SER A 54 8.40 10.72 -1.86
N VAL A 55 7.37 10.79 -1.03
CA VAL A 55 6.39 9.73 -0.83
C VAL A 55 4.99 10.19 -1.19
N ILE A 56 4.26 9.39 -1.94
CA ILE A 56 2.81 9.47 -2.08
C ILE A 56 2.18 8.22 -1.46
N GLU A 57 1.22 8.38 -0.56
CA GLU A 57 0.53 7.26 0.07
C GLU A 57 -0.96 7.31 -0.23
N LEU A 58 -1.48 6.24 -0.80
CA LEU A 58 -2.91 6.05 -1.06
C LEU A 58 -3.54 5.24 0.07
N GLY A 59 -4.57 5.77 0.71
CA GLY A 59 -5.19 5.19 1.91
C GLY A 59 -4.34 5.42 3.16
N CYS A 60 -3.83 6.64 3.35
CA CYS A 60 -2.87 6.96 4.42
C CYS A 60 -3.49 6.89 5.84
N ASN A 61 -4.81 6.98 5.99
CA ASN A 61 -5.51 7.01 7.26
C ASN A 61 -4.87 8.02 8.24
N ASP A 62 -4.35 7.58 9.39
CA ASP A 62 -3.65 8.41 10.39
C ASP A 62 -2.15 8.62 10.09
N ALA A 63 -1.69 8.25 8.89
CA ALA A 63 -0.30 8.31 8.42
C ALA A 63 0.70 7.61 9.37
N ARG A 64 0.29 6.51 9.96
CA ARG A 64 1.17 5.70 10.83
C ARG A 64 2.38 5.13 10.10
N SER A 65 2.28 4.88 8.81
CA SER A 65 3.37 4.44 7.94
C SER A 65 4.62 5.31 8.07
N VAL A 66 4.44 6.62 8.26
CA VAL A 66 5.53 7.59 8.40
C VAL A 66 6.48 7.25 9.56
N GLU A 67 5.98 6.68 10.66
CA GLU A 67 6.79 6.28 11.82
C GLU A 67 7.76 5.12 11.50
N TYR A 68 7.47 4.40 10.42
CA TYR A 68 8.25 3.25 9.98
C TYR A 68 9.17 3.56 8.78
N ILE A 69 9.11 4.78 8.24
CA ILE A 69 10.02 5.22 7.19
C ILE A 69 11.31 5.70 7.83
N SER A 70 12.38 4.90 7.71
CA SER A 70 13.70 5.16 8.30
C SER A 70 14.56 6.14 7.49
N VAL A 71 14.10 6.53 6.31
CA VAL A 71 14.81 7.43 5.40
C VAL A 71 14.20 8.83 5.51
N PRO A 72 15.00 9.92 5.46
CA PRO A 72 14.47 11.27 5.44
C PRO A 72 13.44 11.48 4.33
N ILE A 73 12.33 12.12 4.68
CA ILE A 73 11.23 12.41 3.76
C ILE A 73 11.32 13.86 3.35
N ARG A 74 11.63 14.12 2.07
CA ARG A 74 11.67 15.46 1.48
C ARG A 74 10.27 16.01 1.26
N ARG A 75 9.35 15.17 0.83
CA ARG A 75 7.94 15.49 0.60
C ARG A 75 7.09 14.25 0.89
N TYR A 76 5.98 14.47 1.58
CA TYR A 76 4.98 13.44 1.82
C TYR A 76 3.61 13.95 1.41
N LEU A 77 2.88 13.17 0.63
CA LEU A 77 1.48 13.40 0.32
C LEU A 77 0.66 12.16 0.70
N GLY A 78 -0.16 12.30 1.71
CA GLY A 78 -1.14 11.30 2.11
C GLY A 78 -2.51 11.59 1.50
N LEU A 79 -3.07 10.60 0.81
CA LEU A 79 -4.40 10.62 0.21
C LEU A 79 -5.27 9.59 0.90
N ASP A 80 -6.46 9.99 1.36
CA ASP A 80 -7.43 9.10 1.99
C ASP A 80 -8.86 9.52 1.68
N ALA A 81 -9.76 8.56 1.49
CA ALA A 81 -11.18 8.85 1.25
C ALA A 81 -11.88 9.44 2.49
N GLY A 82 -11.27 9.29 3.65
CA GLY A 82 -11.79 9.84 4.90
C GLY A 82 -13.03 9.12 5.43
N TRP A 83 -13.30 7.89 4.98
CA TRP A 83 -14.47 7.13 5.45
C TRP A 83 -14.40 6.79 6.95
N HIS A 84 -13.17 6.69 7.48
CA HIS A 84 -12.88 6.42 8.88
C HIS A 84 -12.09 7.59 9.50
N SER A 85 -12.56 8.80 9.27
CA SER A 85 -11.91 10.03 9.71
C SER A 85 -12.89 10.94 10.43
N GLY A 86 -12.39 11.76 11.36
CA GLY A 86 -13.23 12.73 12.09
C GLY A 86 -12.75 12.99 13.52
N TRP A 87 -13.70 13.39 14.36
CA TRP A 87 -13.47 13.70 15.76
C TRP A 87 -14.42 12.87 16.65
N LYS A 88 -13.87 12.20 17.65
CA LYS A 88 -14.64 11.43 18.63
C LYS A 88 -14.07 11.70 20.04
N ASN A 89 -14.95 12.11 20.97
CA ASN A 89 -14.55 12.43 22.35
C ASN A 89 -13.36 13.40 22.43
N GLY A 90 -13.34 14.45 21.59
CA GLY A 90 -12.26 15.44 21.54
C GLY A 90 -10.95 14.97 20.92
N ARG A 91 -10.90 13.77 20.35
CA ARG A 91 -9.72 13.21 19.67
C ARG A 91 -9.97 13.05 18.18
N ALA A 92 -9.03 13.52 17.38
CA ALA A 92 -9.01 13.28 15.94
C ALA A 92 -8.64 11.82 15.64
N TYR A 93 -9.23 11.26 14.59
CA TYR A 93 -8.85 9.95 14.08
C TYR A 93 -8.85 9.96 12.53
N GLY A 94 -8.15 9.01 11.92
CA GLY A 94 -7.98 8.96 10.47
C GLY A 94 -7.22 10.17 9.93
N LEU A 95 -7.66 10.71 8.81
CA LEU A 95 -7.02 11.82 8.10
C LEU A 95 -6.85 13.08 8.98
N GLU A 96 -7.84 13.40 9.82
CA GLU A 96 -7.77 14.53 10.75
C GLU A 96 -6.67 14.34 11.81
N ALA A 97 -6.44 13.10 12.24
CA ALA A 97 -5.32 12.79 13.16
C ALA A 97 -3.97 12.97 12.46
N ALA A 98 -3.85 12.56 11.19
CA ALA A 98 -2.66 12.80 10.39
C ALA A 98 -2.36 14.30 10.24
N GLN A 99 -3.36 15.09 9.84
CA GLN A 99 -3.25 16.55 9.71
C GLN A 99 -2.85 17.22 11.02
N ALA A 100 -3.46 16.83 12.14
CA ALA A 100 -3.13 17.38 13.46
C ALA A 100 -1.70 17.03 13.89
N ARG A 101 -1.26 15.78 13.67
CA ARG A 101 0.08 15.28 14.02
C ARG A 101 1.18 16.00 13.27
N PHE A 102 0.99 16.23 11.97
CA PHE A 102 2.03 16.77 11.08
C PHE A 102 1.85 18.26 10.75
N ARG A 103 0.95 18.98 11.44
CA ARG A 103 0.64 20.40 11.18
C ARG A 103 1.87 21.33 11.13
N ASN A 104 2.92 21.03 11.88
CA ASN A 104 4.15 21.81 11.97
C ASN A 104 5.23 21.34 10.97
N ARG A 105 4.89 20.43 10.04
CA ARG A 105 5.81 19.91 9.01
C ARG A 105 5.32 20.33 7.63
N PRO A 106 5.83 21.46 7.06
CA PRO A 106 5.28 22.03 5.82
C PRO A 106 5.46 21.13 4.59
N HIS A 107 6.36 20.17 4.65
CA HIS A 107 6.59 19.19 3.58
C HIS A 107 5.67 17.96 3.66
N PHE A 108 4.76 17.92 4.65
CA PHE A 108 3.71 16.90 4.78
C PHE A 108 2.38 17.50 4.38
N GLU A 109 1.73 16.89 3.44
CA GLU A 109 0.41 17.28 2.95
C GLU A 109 -0.56 16.10 3.06
N PHE A 110 -1.80 16.38 3.47
CA PHE A 110 -2.86 15.37 3.60
C PHE A 110 -4.12 15.89 2.90
N ARG A 111 -4.64 15.11 1.96
CA ARG A 111 -5.84 15.47 1.19
C ARG A 111 -6.87 14.36 1.23
N ARG A 112 -8.15 14.76 1.33
CA ARG A 112 -9.24 13.85 1.05
C ARG A 112 -9.28 13.54 -0.44
N SER A 113 -9.35 12.26 -0.80
CA SER A 113 -9.36 11.78 -2.18
C SER A 113 -10.24 10.54 -2.27
N GLU A 114 -11.36 10.68 -2.96
CA GLU A 114 -12.30 9.59 -3.21
C GLU A 114 -12.27 9.12 -4.68
N ARG A 115 -11.60 9.88 -5.53
CA ARG A 115 -11.59 9.68 -6.98
C ARG A 115 -10.16 9.66 -7.53
N CYS A 116 -9.98 8.96 -8.64
CA CYS A 116 -8.70 8.91 -9.34
C CYS A 116 -8.26 10.29 -9.85
N GLU A 117 -9.21 11.14 -10.27
CA GLU A 117 -8.97 12.49 -10.75
C GLU A 117 -8.33 13.40 -9.70
N ASP A 118 -8.55 13.12 -8.40
CA ASP A 118 -7.87 13.86 -7.33
C ASP A 118 -6.37 13.55 -7.32
N LEU A 119 -6.00 12.30 -7.62
CA LEU A 119 -4.61 11.88 -7.77
C LEU A 119 -3.97 12.50 -9.03
N GLU A 120 -4.69 12.58 -10.14
CA GLU A 120 -4.22 13.19 -11.38
C GLU A 120 -3.83 14.67 -11.19
N ARG A 121 -4.56 15.40 -10.35
CA ARG A 121 -4.32 16.83 -10.05
C ARG A 121 -3.12 17.07 -9.11
N VAL A 122 -2.53 16.02 -8.58
CA VAL A 122 -1.34 16.16 -7.71
C VAL A 122 -0.15 16.65 -8.52
N PRO A 123 0.47 17.79 -8.14
CA PRO A 123 1.63 18.31 -8.87
C PRO A 123 2.92 17.56 -8.52
N GLY A 124 3.80 17.43 -9.50
CA GLY A 124 5.12 16.84 -9.35
C GLY A 124 5.09 15.32 -9.30
N LYS A 125 6.28 14.76 -9.10
CA LYS A 125 6.51 13.32 -9.04
C LYS A 125 7.12 12.90 -7.70
N PHE A 126 7.02 11.61 -7.41
CA PHE A 126 7.44 10.99 -6.16
C PHE A 126 8.42 9.85 -6.43
N ASP A 127 9.21 9.49 -5.43
CA ASP A 127 10.15 8.37 -5.50
C ASP A 127 9.49 7.05 -5.12
N VAL A 128 8.50 7.12 -4.21
CA VAL A 128 7.83 5.94 -3.66
C VAL A 128 6.33 6.18 -3.58
N ALA A 129 5.54 5.23 -4.06
CA ALA A 129 4.12 5.11 -3.77
C ALA A 129 3.91 4.03 -2.71
N ILE A 130 3.18 4.37 -1.64
CA ILE A 130 2.80 3.44 -0.57
C ILE A 130 1.30 3.16 -0.68
N VAL A 131 0.90 1.88 -0.69
CA VAL A 131 -0.50 1.46 -0.76
C VAL A 131 -0.72 0.26 0.16
N LEU A 132 -1.03 0.51 1.43
CA LEU A 132 -1.16 -0.55 2.42
C LEU A 132 -2.63 -0.92 2.64
N GLU A 133 -3.02 -2.12 2.25
CA GLU A 133 -4.40 -2.64 2.41
C GLU A 133 -5.47 -1.65 1.92
N THR A 134 -5.28 -1.09 0.73
CA THR A 134 -6.18 -0.07 0.17
C THR A 134 -6.83 -0.53 -1.14
N PHE A 135 -6.11 -1.26 -1.99
CA PHE A 135 -6.62 -1.70 -3.29
C PHE A 135 -7.88 -2.58 -3.19
N GLU A 136 -8.04 -3.31 -2.08
CA GLU A 136 -9.22 -4.15 -1.84
C GLU A 136 -10.51 -3.35 -1.63
N TYR A 137 -10.41 -2.06 -1.34
CA TYR A 137 -11.56 -1.16 -1.18
C TYR A 137 -11.92 -0.39 -2.45
N LEU A 138 -11.05 -0.42 -3.46
CA LEU A 138 -11.33 0.23 -4.74
C LEU A 138 -12.25 -0.63 -5.61
N GLU A 139 -13.09 0.02 -6.38
CA GLU A 139 -13.92 -0.65 -7.39
C GLU A 139 -13.04 -1.32 -8.45
N PRO A 140 -13.32 -2.57 -8.84
CA PRO A 140 -12.51 -3.29 -9.83
C PRO A 140 -12.29 -2.51 -11.14
N SER A 141 -13.31 -1.83 -11.62
CA SER A 141 -13.28 -1.01 -12.84
C SER A 141 -12.32 0.18 -12.75
N LYS A 142 -11.96 0.60 -11.54
CA LYS A 142 -11.08 1.76 -11.29
C LYS A 142 -9.65 1.37 -10.93
N LEU A 143 -9.40 0.09 -10.62
CA LEU A 143 -8.08 -0.36 -10.16
C LEU A 143 -6.97 -0.01 -11.15
N GLU A 144 -7.19 -0.28 -12.44
CA GLU A 144 -6.20 0.01 -13.47
C GLU A 144 -5.93 1.50 -13.61
N ALA A 145 -6.97 2.34 -13.57
CA ALA A 145 -6.83 3.80 -13.61
C ALA A 145 -5.97 4.32 -12.43
N TYR A 146 -6.21 3.82 -11.21
CA TYR A 146 -5.38 4.21 -10.06
C TYR A 146 -3.92 3.79 -10.21
N VAL A 147 -3.65 2.58 -10.72
CA VAL A 147 -2.28 2.10 -10.94
C VAL A 147 -1.58 2.90 -12.03
N THR A 148 -2.28 3.19 -13.14
CA THR A 148 -1.78 4.04 -14.23
C THR A 148 -1.39 5.41 -13.70
N THR A 149 -2.30 6.08 -13.01
CA THR A 149 -2.07 7.42 -12.47
C THR A 149 -0.93 7.42 -11.44
N LEU A 150 -0.86 6.41 -10.54
CA LEU A 150 0.28 6.26 -9.62
C LEU A 150 1.59 6.10 -10.38
N SER A 151 1.59 5.31 -11.46
CA SER A 151 2.77 5.15 -12.32
C SER A 151 3.22 6.48 -12.94
N GLU A 152 2.28 7.31 -13.39
CA GLU A 152 2.57 8.63 -13.94
C GLU A 152 3.09 9.61 -12.87
N LYS A 153 2.65 9.47 -11.62
CA LYS A 153 3.11 10.29 -10.48
C LYS A 153 4.46 9.84 -9.90
N LEU A 154 5.02 8.74 -10.36
CA LEU A 154 6.34 8.32 -9.94
C LEU A 154 7.43 8.75 -10.93
N ASN A 155 8.60 9.07 -10.37
CA ASN A 155 9.84 9.25 -11.12
C ASN A 155 10.22 7.97 -11.88
N ASP A 156 11.10 8.08 -12.87
CA ASP A 156 11.74 6.91 -13.48
C ASP A 156 12.52 6.14 -12.43
N GLY A 157 12.39 4.81 -12.42
CA GLY A 157 12.86 3.97 -11.32
C GLY A 157 12.12 4.15 -10.01
N GLY A 158 11.02 4.91 -9.99
CA GLY A 158 10.15 5.04 -8.82
C GLY A 158 9.48 3.72 -8.48
N THR A 159 9.24 3.50 -7.19
CA THR A 159 8.82 2.19 -6.65
C THR A 159 7.45 2.28 -5.99
N ILE A 160 6.59 1.31 -6.29
CA ILE A 160 5.37 1.05 -5.52
C ILE A 160 5.65 -0.02 -4.46
N VAL A 161 5.23 0.25 -3.22
CA VAL A 161 5.30 -0.68 -2.08
C VAL A 161 3.87 -0.87 -1.57
N SER A 162 3.35 -2.07 -1.72
CA SER A 162 1.94 -2.35 -1.41
C SER A 162 1.79 -3.60 -0.56
N THR A 163 0.80 -3.61 0.33
CA THR A 163 0.31 -4.83 0.99
C THR A 163 -1.13 -5.10 0.62
N MET A 164 -1.45 -6.37 0.44
CA MET A 164 -2.75 -6.84 -0.01
C MET A 164 -3.20 -8.04 0.83
N PRO A 165 -4.48 -8.12 1.22
CA PRO A 165 -4.98 -9.28 1.94
C PRO A 165 -5.08 -10.51 1.02
N ASN A 166 -4.72 -11.68 1.56
CA ASN A 166 -5.01 -12.93 0.89
C ASN A 166 -6.40 -13.44 1.33
N GLU A 167 -7.36 -13.37 0.44
CA GLU A 167 -8.77 -13.69 0.70
C GLU A 167 -9.16 -15.06 0.10
N LYS A 168 -8.22 -16.01 0.03
CA LYS A 168 -8.45 -17.36 -0.46
C LYS A 168 -7.72 -18.42 0.37
N GLY A 169 -8.19 -19.66 0.29
CA GLY A 169 -7.53 -20.82 0.91
C GLY A 169 -7.41 -20.76 2.41
N VAL A 170 -6.29 -21.27 2.92
CA VAL A 170 -5.97 -21.33 4.36
C VAL A 170 -6.00 -19.95 5.03
N PRO A 171 -5.43 -18.89 4.46
CA PRO A 171 -5.51 -17.55 5.04
C PRO A 171 -6.93 -17.06 5.29
N LEU A 172 -7.85 -17.31 4.35
CA LEU A 172 -9.26 -16.97 4.53
C LEU A 172 -9.87 -17.74 5.70
N LEU A 173 -9.58 -19.03 5.82
CA LEU A 173 -10.07 -19.87 6.92
C LEU A 173 -9.57 -19.36 8.27
N VAL A 174 -8.26 -19.11 8.40
CA VAL A 174 -7.65 -18.57 9.62
C VAL A 174 -8.30 -17.24 10.03
N LYS A 175 -8.48 -16.33 9.07
CA LYS A 175 -9.14 -15.04 9.32
C LYS A 175 -10.61 -15.22 9.72
N ALA A 176 -11.33 -16.18 9.13
CA ALA A 176 -12.73 -16.46 9.46
C ALA A 176 -12.87 -17.02 10.89
N VAL A 177 -12.03 -17.96 11.25
CA VAL A 177 -11.97 -18.53 12.63
C VAL A 177 -11.61 -17.43 13.65
N GLY A 178 -10.58 -16.62 13.36
CA GLY A 178 -10.19 -15.50 14.23
C GLY A 178 -11.30 -14.48 14.41
N SER A 179 -12.03 -14.16 13.35
CA SER A 179 -13.20 -13.27 13.38
C SER A 179 -14.33 -13.85 14.22
N TRP A 180 -14.63 -15.13 14.05
CA TRP A 180 -15.65 -15.81 14.86
C TRP A 180 -15.27 -15.84 16.36
N LEU A 181 -14.03 -16.16 16.69
CA LEU A 181 -13.54 -16.18 18.08
C LEU A 181 -13.52 -14.79 18.73
N SER A 182 -13.31 -13.73 17.93
CA SER A 182 -13.31 -12.34 18.42
C SER A 182 -14.70 -11.71 18.51
N GLY A 183 -15.76 -12.43 18.10
CA GLY A 183 -17.14 -11.92 18.08
C GLY A 183 -17.37 -10.81 17.02
N VAL A 184 -16.41 -10.57 16.13
CA VAL A 184 -16.55 -9.61 15.04
C VAL A 184 -16.99 -10.36 13.77
N PRO A 185 -18.25 -10.24 13.34
CA PRO A 185 -18.73 -10.99 12.19
C PRO A 185 -17.95 -10.59 10.92
N ARG A 186 -17.42 -11.59 10.25
CA ARG A 186 -16.84 -11.40 8.92
C ARG A 186 -17.98 -11.33 7.92
N SER A 187 -18.40 -10.12 7.61
CA SER A 187 -19.55 -9.88 6.76
C SER A 187 -19.28 -10.23 5.30
N GLY A 188 -20.28 -10.79 4.66
CA GLY A 188 -20.47 -10.70 3.22
C GLY A 188 -20.25 -11.96 2.40
N TYR A 189 -19.82 -13.10 2.95
CA TYR A 189 -19.77 -14.37 2.22
C TYR A 189 -21.06 -15.18 2.47
N THR A 190 -21.72 -15.65 1.39
CA THR A 190 -22.63 -16.78 1.52
C THR A 190 -21.82 -18.07 1.70
N PRO A 191 -22.40 -19.18 2.23
CA PRO A 191 -21.68 -20.45 2.34
C PRO A 191 -21.03 -20.92 1.03
N ALA A 192 -21.77 -20.80 -0.08
CA ALA A 192 -21.25 -21.17 -1.41
C ALA A 192 -20.07 -20.28 -1.86
N GLN A 193 -20.15 -18.97 -1.61
CA GLN A 193 -19.05 -18.05 -1.91
C GLN A 193 -17.82 -18.34 -1.03
N PHE A 194 -18.04 -18.63 0.25
CA PHE A 194 -16.96 -18.99 1.17
C PHE A 194 -16.24 -20.27 0.73
N CYS A 195 -16.99 -21.32 0.37
CA CYS A 195 -16.42 -22.54 -0.18
C CYS A 195 -15.63 -22.29 -1.48
N ASN A 196 -16.17 -21.48 -2.41
CA ASN A 196 -15.46 -21.13 -3.63
C ASN A 196 -14.16 -20.38 -3.32
N ALA A 197 -14.16 -19.43 -2.37
CA ALA A 197 -12.97 -18.71 -1.98
C ALA A 197 -11.93 -19.64 -1.29
N LEU A 198 -12.37 -20.58 -0.45
CA LEU A 198 -11.49 -21.55 0.19
C LEU A 198 -10.74 -22.43 -0.82
N ILE A 199 -11.39 -22.83 -1.90
CA ILE A 199 -10.75 -23.62 -2.96
C ILE A 199 -10.10 -22.77 -4.06
N GLY A 200 -9.93 -21.46 -3.81
CA GLY A 200 -9.23 -20.54 -4.72
C GLY A 200 -10.02 -20.06 -5.94
N ARG A 201 -11.34 -20.37 -6.02
CA ARG A 201 -12.21 -19.97 -7.13
C ARG A 201 -12.80 -18.58 -6.94
N LEU A 202 -11.95 -17.55 -6.72
CA LEU A 202 -12.40 -16.17 -6.47
C LEU A 202 -13.19 -15.56 -7.63
N GLY A 203 -12.97 -15.97 -8.86
CA GLY A 203 -13.78 -15.53 -10.02
C GLY A 203 -15.28 -15.87 -9.91
N ARG A 204 -15.67 -16.80 -9.01
CA ARG A 204 -17.08 -17.13 -8.70
C ARG A 204 -17.61 -16.39 -7.47
N VAL A 205 -16.81 -15.51 -6.87
CA VAL A 205 -17.18 -14.73 -5.69
C VAL A 205 -17.33 -13.28 -6.13
N PRO A 206 -18.54 -12.72 -6.12
CA PRO A 206 -18.75 -11.34 -6.48
C PRO A 206 -17.89 -10.42 -5.61
N ARG A 207 -17.23 -9.47 -6.23
CA ARG A 207 -16.43 -8.47 -5.55
C ARG A 207 -17.31 -7.65 -4.62
N GLY A 208 -16.91 -7.50 -3.37
CA GLY A 208 -17.58 -6.60 -2.44
C GLY A 208 -17.28 -5.14 -2.80
N ILE A 209 -18.30 -4.30 -2.73
CA ILE A 209 -18.10 -2.85 -2.81
C ILE A 209 -17.53 -2.40 -1.47
N ARG A 210 -16.42 -1.67 -1.49
CA ARG A 210 -15.72 -1.17 -0.30
C ARG A 210 -15.35 -2.28 0.71
N GLY A 211 -14.86 -3.42 0.22
CA GLY A 211 -14.50 -4.54 1.09
C GLY A 211 -13.64 -5.61 0.43
N ARG A 212 -13.12 -6.48 1.27
CA ARG A 212 -12.13 -7.51 0.89
C ARG A 212 -12.73 -8.72 0.15
N ARG A 213 -14.08 -8.92 0.23
CA ARG A 213 -14.73 -10.08 -0.38
C ARG A 213 -14.45 -10.16 -1.88
N GLY A 214 -13.97 -11.31 -2.33
CA GLY A 214 -13.66 -11.56 -3.73
C GLY A 214 -12.43 -10.80 -4.25
N PHE A 215 -11.61 -10.22 -3.35
CA PHE A 215 -10.34 -9.62 -3.74
C PHE A 215 -9.31 -10.69 -4.05
N ASP A 216 -8.67 -10.60 -5.21
CA ASP A 216 -7.57 -11.46 -5.60
C ASP A 216 -6.28 -10.66 -5.79
N TYR A 217 -5.32 -10.87 -4.88
CA TYR A 217 -4.03 -10.20 -4.93
C TYR A 217 -3.23 -10.57 -6.20
N GLN A 218 -3.48 -11.74 -6.80
CA GLN A 218 -2.79 -12.16 -8.05
C GLN A 218 -3.25 -11.29 -9.21
N VAL A 219 -4.56 -11.12 -9.39
CA VAL A 219 -5.11 -10.21 -10.41
C VAL A 219 -4.60 -8.79 -10.20
N MET A 220 -4.57 -8.32 -8.92
CA MET A 220 -4.04 -7.00 -8.63
C MET A 220 -2.55 -6.87 -8.95
N SER A 221 -1.75 -7.90 -8.65
CA SER A 221 -0.33 -7.89 -8.99
C SER A 221 -0.07 -7.87 -10.49
N GLU A 222 -0.89 -8.57 -11.28
CA GLU A 222 -0.82 -8.55 -12.74
C GLU A 222 -1.13 -7.14 -13.29
N ILE A 223 -2.13 -6.45 -12.74
CA ILE A 223 -2.43 -5.06 -13.10
C ILE A 223 -1.22 -4.16 -12.79
N ILE A 224 -0.64 -4.27 -11.58
CA ILE A 224 0.51 -3.45 -11.20
C ILE A 224 1.71 -3.75 -12.10
N GLN A 225 2.01 -5.01 -12.41
CA GLN A 225 3.16 -5.40 -13.21
C GLN A 225 3.14 -4.88 -14.64
N ARG A 226 1.97 -4.55 -15.20
CA ARG A 226 1.87 -3.90 -16.52
C ARG A 226 2.56 -2.52 -16.54
N TYR A 227 2.54 -1.81 -15.42
CA TYR A 227 3.07 -0.46 -15.28
C TYR A 227 4.40 -0.40 -14.51
N PHE A 228 4.68 -1.46 -13.73
CA PHE A 228 5.86 -1.65 -12.90
C PHE A 228 6.48 -3.02 -13.17
N PRO A 229 7.21 -3.19 -14.29
CA PRO A 229 7.63 -4.52 -14.76
C PRO A 229 8.66 -5.20 -13.87
N HIS A 230 9.37 -4.45 -13.03
CA HIS A 230 10.40 -4.98 -12.14
C HIS A 230 9.84 -5.13 -10.73
N GLY A 231 9.17 -6.25 -10.46
CA GLY A 231 8.53 -6.46 -9.18
C GLY A 231 8.51 -7.91 -8.72
N TYR A 232 8.26 -8.08 -7.43
CA TYR A 232 8.10 -9.38 -6.80
C TYR A 232 7.03 -9.34 -5.71
N LEU A 233 6.48 -10.53 -5.44
CA LEU A 233 5.56 -10.78 -4.34
C LEU A 233 6.28 -11.54 -3.23
N GLU A 234 5.97 -11.22 -1.99
CA GLU A 234 6.46 -11.96 -0.84
C GLU A 234 5.42 -12.03 0.29
N SER A 235 5.63 -12.96 1.22
CA SER A 235 4.78 -13.07 2.40
C SER A 235 5.14 -11.98 3.42
N VAL A 236 4.12 -11.24 3.86
CA VAL A 236 4.25 -10.28 4.96
C VAL A 236 4.03 -10.98 6.30
N GLU A 237 3.07 -11.91 6.34
CA GLU A 237 2.71 -12.59 7.58
C GLU A 237 2.11 -13.97 7.32
N PRO A 238 2.74 -15.00 7.87
CA PRO A 238 4.07 -15.02 8.51
C PRO A 238 5.17 -14.69 7.49
N ALA A 239 6.21 -13.99 7.93
CA ALA A 239 7.36 -13.71 7.07
C ALA A 239 7.99 -15.03 6.56
N SER A 240 8.45 -15.04 5.32
CA SER A 240 9.05 -16.21 4.67
C SER A 240 8.12 -17.42 4.45
N ALA A 241 6.83 -17.31 4.75
CA ALA A 241 5.87 -18.35 4.40
C ALA A 241 5.61 -18.38 2.89
N PRO A 242 5.18 -19.52 2.33
CA PRO A 242 4.70 -19.56 0.96
C PRO A 242 3.50 -18.61 0.79
N LEU A 243 3.38 -17.95 -0.37
CA LEU A 243 2.32 -16.98 -0.62
C LEU A 243 0.90 -17.52 -0.41
N TRP A 244 0.67 -18.81 -0.70
CA TRP A 244 -0.62 -19.45 -0.49
C TRP A 244 -1.02 -19.58 0.98
N PHE A 245 -0.05 -19.44 1.90
CA PHE A 245 -0.26 -19.48 3.36
C PHE A 245 -0.19 -18.08 4.00
N SER A 246 0.28 -17.07 3.28
CA SER A 246 0.41 -15.70 3.78
C SER A 246 -0.95 -15.07 4.05
N LEU A 247 -1.14 -14.49 5.24
CA LEU A 247 -2.35 -13.71 5.58
C LEU A 247 -2.40 -12.40 4.78
N ASN A 248 -1.23 -11.76 4.62
CA ASN A 248 -1.04 -10.56 3.81
C ASN A 248 0.15 -10.74 2.89
N VAL A 249 -0.03 -10.38 1.64
CA VAL A 249 0.99 -10.43 0.58
C VAL A 249 1.52 -9.03 0.35
N GLY A 250 2.84 -8.89 0.37
CA GLY A 250 3.56 -7.68 0.00
C GLY A 250 3.96 -7.71 -1.48
N LEU A 251 3.87 -6.56 -2.11
CA LEU A 251 4.35 -6.34 -3.47
C LEU A 251 5.28 -5.14 -3.46
N VAL A 252 6.47 -5.32 -4.02
CA VAL A 252 7.41 -4.25 -4.33
C VAL A 252 7.65 -4.29 -5.82
N ALA A 253 7.39 -3.19 -6.51
CA ALA A 253 7.60 -3.13 -7.95
C ALA A 253 8.09 -1.74 -8.38
N SER A 254 8.96 -1.68 -9.37
CA SER A 254 9.56 -0.43 -9.84
C SER A 254 9.28 -0.20 -11.32
N LYS A 255 9.15 1.08 -11.68
CA LYS A 255 9.13 1.50 -13.08
C LYS A 255 10.44 1.19 -13.75
N ALA A 256 10.39 0.95 -15.05
CA ALA A 256 11.60 0.95 -15.87
C ALA A 256 12.32 2.30 -15.77
N VAL A 257 13.64 2.25 -15.73
CA VAL A 257 14.47 3.45 -15.89
C VAL A 257 14.56 3.74 -17.40
N ILE A 258 13.98 4.85 -17.84
CA ILE A 258 14.14 5.30 -19.23
C ILE A 258 15.52 5.94 -19.33
N PRO A 259 16.44 5.40 -20.13
CA PRO A 259 17.75 6.05 -20.34
C PRO A 259 17.52 7.45 -20.93
N ARG A 260 18.07 8.49 -20.30
CA ARG A 260 17.95 9.90 -20.77
C ARG A 260 18.40 10.14 -22.21
N ALA A 261 19.12 9.21 -22.82
CA ALA A 261 19.57 9.27 -24.21
C ALA A 261 18.40 9.26 -25.24
N LEU A 262 17.20 8.84 -24.85
CA LEU A 262 16.02 8.85 -25.73
C LEU A 262 15.24 10.16 -25.68
N GLU A 263 15.47 11.02 -24.70
CA GLU A 263 14.82 12.35 -24.63
C GLU A 263 15.50 13.40 -25.52
N SER A 264 16.71 13.13 -26.02
CA SER A 264 17.45 14.04 -26.88
C SER A 264 17.23 13.78 -28.37
N GLY A 265 15.97 13.63 -28.80
CA GLY A 265 15.54 13.83 -30.19
C GLY A 265 16.38 13.22 -31.32
N VAL A 266 17.10 12.11 -31.11
CA VAL A 266 17.70 11.36 -32.21
C VAL A 266 16.57 10.62 -32.93
N GLN A 267 16.18 11.14 -34.11
CA GLN A 267 15.34 10.41 -35.05
C GLN A 267 15.98 9.05 -35.30
N VAL A 268 15.32 7.98 -34.83
CA VAL A 268 15.68 6.63 -35.23
C VAL A 268 15.21 6.45 -36.67
N ASP A 269 16.16 6.38 -37.56
CA ASP A 269 15.94 6.09 -38.97
C ASP A 269 15.34 4.67 -39.12
N HIS A 270 14.06 4.59 -39.50
CA HIS A 270 13.30 3.36 -39.67
C HIS A 270 13.59 2.64 -41.00
N SER A 271 14.82 2.63 -41.48
CA SER A 271 15.19 2.02 -42.77
C SER A 271 15.64 0.54 -42.69
N TYR A 272 15.23 -0.24 -41.69
CA TYR A 272 15.41 -1.69 -41.67
C TYR A 272 14.10 -2.46 -41.49
N ALA A 273 13.25 -2.40 -42.51
CA ALA A 273 12.16 -3.36 -42.68
C ALA A 273 12.65 -4.49 -43.64
N GLY A 274 13.49 -5.37 -43.14
CA GLY A 274 13.87 -6.59 -43.82
C GLY A 274 12.84 -7.67 -43.54
N GLY A 275 12.03 -8.05 -44.56
CA GLY A 275 11.00 -9.06 -44.46
C GLY A 275 11.57 -10.44 -44.13
N VAL A 276 10.93 -11.12 -43.17
CA VAL A 276 11.07 -12.55 -42.93
C VAL A 276 9.80 -13.22 -43.46
N THR A 277 9.91 -13.83 -44.63
CA THR A 277 8.91 -14.77 -45.18
C THR A 277 9.01 -16.08 -44.44
N CYS A 278 7.93 -16.49 -43.78
CA CYS A 278 7.74 -17.86 -43.32
C CYS A 278 7.57 -18.82 -44.50
N ARG A 279 8.33 -19.88 -44.51
CA ARG A 279 8.02 -21.16 -45.15
C ARG A 279 7.85 -22.22 -44.08
#